data_73e81055d9839111a98b7278d1899fb4
#
_entry.id   73e81055d9839111a98b7278d1899fb4
#
_cell.length_a   1.000
_cell.length_b   1.000
_cell.length_c   1.000
_cell.angle_alpha   90.00
_cell.angle_beta   90.00
_cell.angle_gamma   90.00
#
_symmetry.space_group_name_H-M   'P 1'
#
loop_
_entity.id
_entity.type
_entity.pdbx_description
1 polymer ?
#
loop_
_entity_poly.entity_id
_entity_poly.type
_entity_poly.pdbx_seq_one_letter_code
_entity_poly.pdbx_strand_id
1 'polypeptide(L)'
;MVKTWTEHVINIYLQLVIMASFDEILSKHTIFRNPSVLSPHYIPKTLPFREEQMNEVMETVSSALKSQKPKNLIIYGKTGTGKTCTVRKVMEEFSNMKSDSKMHYLNCRIYNSRYRIFQKVLKDYVPELEKAGFGLPYLYEKLIEIIGKGHQLIIVLDEIDMIKDLDELVYTLTRANDEAVSGGVSIIGISNKLSFKDALDPRSRSSLYETELIFPPYTSEQLQKILSQRIHDGFKENSVEPSAINLAAAITARESGDARYALKLLMKAGEAAEQKGKKKVDDEDVDAARQKVEIDLTAETINTLPEMHQIVLYAIASLSMNGSRYSRLMEGVETEDGFLFSGEAYEEYEKTCGKLKKKARSLRWYKEYLNDLEMLGLVTTTPSSKGVRGHTTLIRLGQKPEDVCDITKKNLFIG
;
A
#
# COMPACT_ATOMS: atom_id res chain seq x y z
N MET A 1 53.01 11.74 -29.70
CA MET A 1 51.85 10.85 -29.87
C MET A 1 51.82 9.63 -28.90
N VAL A 2 52.94 9.21 -28.31
CA VAL A 2 52.98 8.05 -27.40
C VAL A 2 52.59 8.42 -25.94
N LYS A 3 52.86 9.68 -25.50
CA LYS A 3 52.53 10.14 -24.12
C LYS A 3 51.03 10.32 -23.83
N THR A 4 50.24 10.65 -24.86
CA THR A 4 48.79 10.83 -24.70
C THR A 4 47.99 9.52 -24.61
N TRP A 5 48.50 8.43 -25.16
CA TRP A 5 47.90 7.12 -25.07
C TRP A 5 48.08 6.45 -23.70
N THR A 6 49.24 6.65 -23.08
CA THR A 6 49.52 6.11 -21.73
C THR A 6 48.68 6.82 -20.65
N GLU A 7 48.48 8.13 -20.76
CA GLU A 7 47.62 8.85 -19.80
C GLU A 7 46.12 8.49 -19.96
N HIS A 8 45.67 8.21 -21.18
CA HIS A 8 44.29 7.78 -21.41
C HIS A 8 44.04 6.36 -20.91
N VAL A 9 45.01 5.43 -21.10
CA VAL A 9 44.92 4.06 -20.60
C VAL A 9 45.01 4.04 -19.07
N ILE A 10 45.87 4.86 -18.47
CA ILE A 10 45.94 4.99 -16.99
C ILE A 10 44.68 5.60 -16.42
N ASN A 11 44.03 6.56 -17.07
CA ASN A 11 42.74 7.12 -16.63
C ASN A 11 41.60 6.11 -16.79
N ILE A 12 41.55 5.29 -17.82
CA ILE A 12 40.59 4.21 -17.98
C ILE A 12 40.84 3.09 -16.94
N TYR A 13 42.12 2.76 -16.64
CA TYR A 13 42.44 1.84 -15.55
C TYR A 13 42.12 2.38 -14.18
N LEU A 14 42.32 3.68 -13.92
CA LEU A 14 41.87 4.36 -12.68
C LEU A 14 40.36 4.47 -12.56
N GLN A 15 39.61 4.57 -13.65
CA GLN A 15 38.14 4.51 -13.63
C GLN A 15 37.59 3.06 -13.47
N LEU A 16 38.35 2.04 -13.91
CA LEU A 16 38.01 0.63 -13.71
C LEU A 16 38.35 0.10 -12.30
N VAL A 17 39.22 0.79 -11.56
CA VAL A 17 39.63 0.43 -10.18
C VAL A 17 38.64 0.90 -9.09
N ILE A 18 37.54 1.59 -9.45
CA ILE A 18 36.52 2.01 -8.47
C ILE A 18 35.31 1.04 -8.46
N MET A 19 35.40 -0.14 -9.02
CA MET A 19 34.43 -1.19 -8.69
C MET A 19 34.90 -1.89 -7.42
N ALA A 20 34.27 -1.53 -6.29
CA ALA A 20 34.47 -2.23 -5.04
C ALA A 20 34.26 -3.73 -5.27
N SER A 21 35.21 -4.57 -4.86
CA SER A 21 35.05 -6.00 -4.96
C SER A 21 33.89 -6.47 -4.09
N PHE A 22 33.28 -7.61 -4.42
CA PHE A 22 32.24 -8.19 -3.56
C PHE A 22 32.77 -8.41 -2.13
N ASP A 23 34.04 -8.76 -1.96
CA ASP A 23 34.67 -8.93 -0.65
C ASP A 23 34.77 -7.60 0.11
N GLU A 24 35.05 -6.49 -0.55
CA GLU A 24 35.04 -5.15 0.08
C GLU A 24 33.61 -4.72 0.46
N ILE A 25 32.60 -5.04 -0.37
CA ILE A 25 31.20 -4.76 -0.06
C ILE A 25 30.73 -5.61 1.13
N LEU A 26 31.09 -6.89 1.15
CA LEU A 26 30.73 -7.82 2.22
C LEU A 26 31.49 -7.56 3.53
N SER A 27 32.70 -6.97 3.46
CA SER A 27 33.49 -6.61 4.64
C SER A 27 33.10 -5.27 5.28
N LYS A 28 32.24 -4.48 4.63
CA LYS A 28 31.74 -3.21 5.21
C LYS A 28 31.06 -3.46 6.54
N HIS A 29 31.38 -2.60 7.51
CA HIS A 29 30.73 -2.63 8.81
C HIS A 29 29.23 -2.41 8.62
N THR A 30 28.40 -3.38 8.98
CA THR A 30 26.95 -3.23 9.02
C THR A 30 26.48 -3.03 10.45
N ILE A 31 25.54 -2.13 10.65
CA ILE A 31 24.82 -1.94 11.93
C ILE A 31 23.63 -2.87 12.05
N PHE A 32 23.20 -3.48 10.94
CA PHE A 32 22.12 -4.45 10.94
C PHE A 32 22.63 -5.85 11.37
N ARG A 33 21.77 -6.56 12.11
CA ARG A 33 21.87 -8.00 12.39
C ARG A 33 21.06 -8.77 11.36
N ASN A 34 19.81 -8.37 11.15
CA ASN A 34 18.88 -8.97 10.19
C ASN A 34 17.92 -7.91 9.63
N PRO A 35 18.24 -7.24 8.53
CA PRO A 35 17.40 -6.18 7.97
C PRO A 35 16.03 -6.68 7.49
N SER A 36 15.86 -7.99 7.20
CA SER A 36 14.59 -8.54 6.75
C SER A 36 13.47 -8.40 7.80
N VAL A 37 13.82 -8.30 9.08
CA VAL A 37 12.88 -8.08 10.19
C VAL A 37 12.19 -6.72 10.09
N LEU A 38 12.83 -5.74 9.46
CA LEU A 38 12.29 -4.40 9.26
C LEU A 38 11.39 -4.31 8.02
N SER A 39 11.34 -5.37 7.21
CA SER A 39 10.50 -5.42 6.01
C SER A 39 9.02 -5.31 6.37
N PRO A 40 8.21 -4.56 5.59
CA PRO A 40 6.76 -4.49 5.75
C PRO A 40 6.04 -5.85 5.63
N HIS A 41 6.68 -6.83 5.00
CA HIS A 41 6.12 -8.17 4.79
C HIS A 41 6.49 -9.17 5.89
N TYR A 42 7.39 -8.80 6.80
CA TYR A 42 7.78 -9.65 7.90
C TYR A 42 6.66 -9.76 8.94
N ILE A 43 6.27 -10.99 9.28
CA ILE A 43 5.29 -11.27 10.33
C ILE A 43 6.06 -11.59 11.63
N PRO A 44 5.94 -10.76 12.68
CA PRO A 44 6.64 -10.99 13.93
C PRO A 44 6.03 -12.14 14.74
N LYS A 45 6.80 -12.66 15.68
CA LYS A 45 6.33 -13.68 16.61
C LYS A 45 5.16 -13.19 17.48
N THR A 46 5.24 -11.95 17.94
CA THR A 46 4.20 -11.30 18.75
C THR A 46 3.77 -9.99 18.11
N LEU A 47 2.51 -9.64 18.28
CA LEU A 47 1.89 -8.42 17.76
C LEU A 47 1.42 -7.56 18.96
N PRO A 48 2.31 -6.74 19.54
CA PRO A 48 1.93 -5.93 20.70
C PRO A 48 0.79 -4.98 20.34
N PHE A 49 -0.13 -4.79 21.28
CA PHE A 49 -1.32 -3.94 21.17
C PHE A 49 -2.36 -4.40 20.14
N ARG A 50 -2.33 -5.67 19.78
CA ARG A 50 -3.34 -6.32 18.93
C ARG A 50 -3.88 -7.62 19.55
N GLU A 51 -3.60 -7.82 20.84
CA GLU A 51 -4.05 -9.00 21.58
C GLU A 51 -5.58 -9.10 21.59
N GLU A 52 -6.29 -7.99 21.84
CA GLU A 52 -7.76 -7.94 21.82
C GLU A 52 -8.32 -8.28 20.45
N GLN A 53 -7.79 -7.63 19.40
CA GLN A 53 -8.22 -7.89 18.03
C GLN A 53 -7.90 -9.32 17.59
N MET A 54 -6.76 -9.86 18.03
CA MET A 54 -6.38 -11.24 17.74
C MET A 54 -7.33 -12.22 18.41
N ASN A 55 -7.69 -11.98 19.68
CA ASN A 55 -8.65 -12.78 20.43
C ASN A 55 -10.02 -12.77 19.76
N GLU A 56 -10.51 -11.61 19.32
CA GLU A 56 -11.81 -11.51 18.65
C GLU A 56 -11.86 -12.26 17.32
N VAL A 57 -10.77 -12.20 16.53
CA VAL A 57 -10.66 -13.04 15.32
C VAL A 57 -10.63 -14.52 15.68
N MET A 58 -9.85 -14.91 16.70
CA MET A 58 -9.78 -16.30 17.16
C MET A 58 -11.13 -16.80 17.66
N GLU A 59 -11.85 -16.01 18.45
CA GLU A 59 -13.20 -16.34 18.91
C GLU A 59 -14.16 -16.55 17.74
N THR A 60 -14.13 -15.63 16.75
CA THR A 60 -14.96 -15.74 15.55
C THR A 60 -14.73 -17.05 14.80
N VAL A 61 -13.46 -17.44 14.58
CA VAL A 61 -13.12 -18.64 13.80
C VAL A 61 -13.20 -19.93 14.62
N SER A 62 -13.21 -19.84 15.95
CA SER A 62 -13.20 -21.01 16.84
C SER A 62 -14.41 -21.92 16.67
N SER A 63 -15.56 -21.37 16.23
CA SER A 63 -16.75 -22.12 15.93
C SER A 63 -16.53 -23.19 14.84
N ALA A 64 -15.65 -22.90 13.87
CA ALA A 64 -15.29 -23.86 12.82
C ALA A 64 -14.59 -25.09 13.38
N LEU A 65 -13.81 -24.96 14.46
CA LEU A 65 -13.18 -26.12 15.14
C LEU A 65 -14.20 -27.03 15.83
N LYS A 66 -15.41 -26.52 16.07
CA LYS A 66 -16.56 -27.29 16.61
C LYS A 66 -17.52 -27.69 15.50
N SER A 67 -17.10 -27.70 14.26
CA SER A 67 -17.92 -28.02 13.08
C SER A 67 -19.16 -27.10 12.93
N GLN A 68 -19.07 -25.88 13.43
CA GLN A 68 -20.10 -24.86 13.30
C GLN A 68 -19.62 -23.75 12.37
N LYS A 69 -20.50 -23.26 11.50
CA LYS A 69 -20.17 -22.13 10.60
C LYS A 69 -19.82 -20.88 11.40
N PRO A 70 -18.63 -20.29 11.23
CA PRO A 70 -18.29 -18.99 11.80
C PRO A 70 -19.17 -17.87 11.24
N LYS A 71 -19.33 -16.79 12.02
CA LYS A 71 -19.91 -15.56 11.51
C LYS A 71 -18.96 -14.90 10.52
N ASN A 72 -19.52 -14.14 9.60
CA ASN A 72 -18.72 -13.24 8.77
C ASN A 72 -18.14 -12.10 9.61
N LEU A 73 -16.91 -11.72 9.32
CA LEU A 73 -16.19 -10.68 10.04
C LEU A 73 -15.61 -9.69 9.05
N ILE A 74 -15.89 -8.40 9.25
CA ILE A 74 -15.25 -7.33 8.48
C ILE A 74 -14.28 -6.56 9.37
N ILE A 75 -13.04 -6.47 8.92
CA ILE A 75 -11.94 -5.82 9.61
C ILE A 75 -11.60 -4.51 8.91
N TYR A 76 -11.67 -3.41 9.64
CA TYR A 76 -11.36 -2.08 9.14
C TYR A 76 -10.17 -1.45 9.83
N GLY A 77 -9.54 -0.53 9.14
CA GLY A 77 -8.52 0.36 9.68
C GLY A 77 -7.61 0.90 8.60
N LYS A 78 -6.91 1.98 8.89
CA LYS A 78 -5.90 2.54 7.97
C LYS A 78 -4.83 1.52 7.62
N THR A 79 -4.04 1.80 6.58
CA THR A 79 -2.85 1.01 6.25
C THR A 79 -1.90 0.91 7.45
N GLY A 80 -1.14 -0.18 7.54
CA GLY A 80 -0.12 -0.37 8.58
C GLY A 80 -0.59 -0.51 10.02
N THR A 81 -1.91 -0.65 10.26
CA THR A 81 -2.48 -0.85 11.60
C THR A 81 -2.43 -2.31 12.10
N GLY A 82 -1.86 -3.23 11.33
CA GLY A 82 -1.64 -4.61 11.73
C GLY A 82 -2.73 -5.61 11.32
N LYS A 83 -3.78 -5.22 10.60
CA LYS A 83 -4.91 -6.09 10.18
C LYS A 83 -4.46 -7.42 9.56
N THR A 84 -3.75 -7.34 8.46
CA THR A 84 -3.26 -8.52 7.72
C THR A 84 -2.34 -9.40 8.58
N CYS A 85 -1.44 -8.78 9.38
CA CYS A 85 -0.55 -9.53 10.26
C CYS A 85 -1.31 -10.28 11.34
N THR A 86 -2.32 -9.66 11.96
CA THR A 86 -3.18 -10.29 12.97
C THR A 86 -3.92 -11.50 12.40
N VAL A 87 -4.58 -11.34 11.26
CA VAL A 87 -5.32 -12.43 10.64
C VAL A 87 -4.39 -13.57 10.22
N ARG A 88 -3.24 -13.27 9.63
CA ARG A 88 -2.24 -14.29 9.26
C ARG A 88 -1.69 -15.03 10.47
N LYS A 89 -1.50 -14.34 11.61
CA LYS A 89 -1.07 -14.97 12.85
C LYS A 89 -2.12 -15.95 13.39
N VAL A 90 -3.38 -15.52 13.38
CA VAL A 90 -4.51 -16.41 13.74
C VAL A 90 -4.60 -17.61 12.79
N MET A 91 -4.40 -17.41 11.49
CA MET A 91 -4.37 -18.50 10.51
C MET A 91 -3.25 -19.51 10.80
N GLU A 92 -2.06 -19.04 11.17
CA GLU A 92 -0.94 -19.89 11.56
C GLU A 92 -1.32 -20.77 12.77
N GLU A 93 -1.91 -20.17 13.81
CA GLU A 93 -2.37 -20.90 14.99
C GLU A 93 -3.53 -21.84 14.68
N PHE A 94 -4.51 -21.39 13.88
CA PHE A 94 -5.63 -22.22 13.44
C PHE A 94 -5.16 -23.45 12.64
N SER A 95 -4.17 -23.32 11.79
CA SER A 95 -3.62 -24.42 10.99
C SER A 95 -2.94 -25.51 11.82
N ASN A 96 -2.48 -25.16 13.04
CA ASN A 96 -1.88 -26.12 13.97
C ASN A 96 -2.95 -26.94 14.71
N MET A 97 -4.23 -26.57 14.61
CA MET A 97 -5.33 -27.31 15.20
C MET A 97 -5.72 -28.50 14.29
N LYS A 98 -5.98 -29.63 14.91
CA LYS A 98 -6.46 -30.82 14.18
C LYS A 98 -7.95 -30.65 13.85
N SER A 99 -8.23 -30.12 12.66
CA SER A 99 -9.60 -29.92 12.17
C SER A 99 -9.65 -30.06 10.65
N ASP A 100 -10.81 -30.51 10.14
CA ASP A 100 -11.10 -30.54 8.70
C ASP A 100 -11.45 -29.14 8.15
N SER A 101 -11.57 -28.14 9.02
CA SER A 101 -11.83 -26.74 8.66
C SER A 101 -10.54 -26.07 8.20
N LYS A 102 -10.63 -25.21 7.19
CA LYS A 102 -9.48 -24.51 6.63
C LYS A 102 -9.74 -23.02 6.45
N MET A 103 -8.71 -22.22 6.72
CA MET A 103 -8.67 -20.80 6.39
C MET A 103 -7.87 -20.57 5.10
N HIS A 104 -8.46 -19.89 4.12
CA HIS A 104 -7.85 -19.60 2.84
C HIS A 104 -7.59 -18.09 2.72
N TYR A 105 -6.34 -17.68 2.60
CA TYR A 105 -5.96 -16.27 2.42
C TYR A 105 -5.84 -15.91 0.94
N LEU A 106 -6.52 -14.83 0.55
CA LEU A 106 -6.46 -14.27 -0.81
C LEU A 106 -6.23 -12.75 -0.74
N ASN A 107 -5.25 -12.27 -1.50
CA ASN A 107 -5.12 -10.85 -1.77
C ASN A 107 -6.00 -10.48 -2.97
N CYS A 108 -6.98 -9.62 -2.75
CA CYS A 108 -8.00 -9.28 -3.77
C CYS A 108 -7.49 -8.34 -4.87
N ARG A 109 -6.30 -7.76 -4.74
CA ARG A 109 -5.63 -7.13 -5.91
C ARG A 109 -5.30 -8.16 -7.00
N ILE A 110 -4.96 -9.38 -6.59
CA ILE A 110 -4.64 -10.48 -7.51
C ILE A 110 -5.91 -11.26 -7.86
N TYR A 111 -6.69 -11.65 -6.84
CA TYR A 111 -7.90 -12.45 -6.98
C TYR A 111 -9.14 -11.55 -6.90
N ASN A 112 -9.36 -10.72 -7.91
CA ASN A 112 -10.34 -9.63 -7.90
C ASN A 112 -11.70 -9.98 -8.52
N SER A 113 -12.04 -11.26 -8.59
CA SER A 113 -13.35 -11.70 -9.08
C SER A 113 -13.77 -13.01 -8.42
N ARG A 114 -15.09 -13.24 -8.33
CA ARG A 114 -15.72 -14.46 -7.83
C ARG A 114 -15.10 -15.72 -8.43
N TYR A 115 -14.91 -15.74 -9.75
CA TYR A 115 -14.29 -16.85 -10.45
C TYR A 115 -12.89 -17.20 -9.94
N ARG A 116 -12.00 -16.18 -9.83
CA ARG A 116 -10.63 -16.38 -9.38
C ARG A 116 -10.55 -16.79 -7.92
N ILE A 117 -11.47 -16.29 -7.09
CA ILE A 117 -11.57 -16.65 -5.68
C ILE A 117 -11.94 -18.12 -5.54
N PHE A 118 -13.01 -18.54 -6.21
CA PHE A 118 -13.45 -19.95 -6.17
C PHE A 118 -12.39 -20.89 -6.71
N GLN A 119 -11.81 -20.60 -7.87
CA GLN A 119 -10.74 -21.41 -8.43
C GLN A 119 -9.58 -21.57 -7.46
N LYS A 120 -9.17 -20.49 -6.78
CA LYS A 120 -8.05 -20.50 -5.83
C LYS A 120 -8.37 -21.31 -4.57
N VAL A 121 -9.56 -21.17 -4.01
CA VAL A 121 -9.99 -21.87 -2.80
C VAL A 121 -10.21 -23.35 -3.07
N LEU A 122 -10.95 -23.67 -4.14
CA LEU A 122 -11.39 -25.03 -4.41
C LEU A 122 -10.29 -25.96 -4.93
N LYS A 123 -9.22 -25.42 -5.53
CA LYS A 123 -8.08 -26.22 -5.99
C LYS A 123 -7.40 -27.03 -4.88
N ASP A 124 -7.48 -26.58 -3.63
CA ASP A 124 -6.92 -27.29 -2.48
C ASP A 124 -7.72 -28.55 -2.13
N TYR A 125 -8.93 -28.72 -2.69
CA TYR A 125 -9.83 -29.85 -2.52
C TYR A 125 -10.03 -30.65 -3.80
N VAL A 126 -9.92 -30.00 -4.96
CA VAL A 126 -10.15 -30.57 -6.28
C VAL A 126 -8.94 -30.23 -7.16
N PRO A 127 -7.89 -31.07 -7.18
CA PRO A 127 -6.64 -30.78 -7.92
C PRO A 127 -6.84 -30.55 -9.43
N GLU A 128 -7.90 -31.12 -10.02
CA GLU A 128 -8.24 -30.95 -11.43
C GLU A 128 -8.46 -29.48 -11.82
N LEU A 129 -8.84 -28.62 -10.86
CA LEU A 129 -9.05 -27.18 -11.05
C LEU A 129 -7.75 -26.38 -11.29
N GLU A 130 -6.58 -27.02 -11.21
CA GLU A 130 -5.33 -26.41 -11.69
C GLU A 130 -5.33 -26.18 -13.21
N LYS A 131 -6.10 -26.97 -13.95
CA LYS A 131 -6.31 -26.78 -15.39
C LYS A 131 -7.34 -25.69 -15.63
N ALA A 132 -7.12 -24.86 -16.63
CA ALA A 132 -8.09 -23.83 -17.04
C ALA A 132 -9.31 -24.46 -17.73
N GLY A 133 -10.46 -23.77 -17.70
CA GLY A 133 -11.61 -24.10 -18.54
C GLY A 133 -12.90 -24.49 -17.80
N PHE A 134 -12.92 -24.49 -16.47
CA PHE A 134 -14.14 -24.75 -15.71
C PHE A 134 -14.98 -23.48 -15.54
N GLY A 135 -16.29 -23.57 -15.79
CA GLY A 135 -17.21 -22.44 -15.60
C GLY A 135 -17.62 -22.24 -14.13
N LEU A 136 -18.17 -21.04 -13.81
CA LEU A 136 -18.68 -20.74 -12.47
C LEU A 136 -19.71 -21.75 -11.95
N PRO A 137 -20.67 -22.28 -12.74
CA PRO A 137 -21.61 -23.29 -12.27
C PRO A 137 -20.90 -24.53 -11.71
N TYR A 138 -19.90 -25.04 -12.42
CA TYR A 138 -19.13 -26.19 -11.96
C TYR A 138 -18.37 -25.91 -10.65
N LEU A 139 -17.76 -24.72 -10.53
CA LEU A 139 -17.08 -24.30 -9.31
C LEU A 139 -18.06 -24.21 -8.14
N TYR A 140 -19.28 -23.73 -8.38
CA TYR A 140 -20.34 -23.67 -7.37
C TYR A 140 -20.77 -25.05 -6.92
N GLU A 141 -21.03 -25.98 -7.85
CA GLU A 141 -21.36 -27.38 -7.52
C GLU A 141 -20.26 -28.05 -6.68
N LYS A 142 -18.99 -27.82 -7.02
CA LYS A 142 -17.86 -28.30 -6.22
C LYS A 142 -17.77 -27.68 -4.83
N LEU A 143 -18.10 -26.40 -4.69
CA LEU A 143 -18.22 -25.76 -3.39
C LEU A 143 -19.27 -26.45 -2.53
N ILE A 144 -20.49 -26.67 -3.07
CA ILE A 144 -21.59 -27.36 -2.37
C ILE A 144 -21.17 -28.78 -1.97
N GLU A 145 -20.50 -29.50 -2.87
CA GLU A 145 -20.01 -30.87 -2.57
C GLU A 145 -19.03 -30.87 -1.39
N ILE A 146 -18.10 -29.91 -1.34
CA ILE A 146 -17.10 -29.82 -0.28
C ILE A 146 -17.74 -29.48 1.05
N ILE A 147 -18.55 -28.40 1.09
CA ILE A 147 -19.22 -28.02 2.34
C ILE A 147 -20.25 -29.07 2.79
N GLY A 148 -20.90 -29.74 1.84
CA GLY A 148 -21.84 -30.84 2.14
C GLY A 148 -21.18 -32.03 2.84
N LYS A 149 -19.86 -32.19 2.72
CA LYS A 149 -19.06 -33.17 3.49
C LYS A 149 -18.74 -32.74 4.92
N GLY A 150 -19.23 -31.57 5.35
CA GLY A 150 -19.04 -31.05 6.71
C GLY A 150 -17.85 -30.06 6.85
N HIS A 151 -17.14 -29.77 5.76
CA HIS A 151 -16.03 -28.81 5.83
C HIS A 151 -16.52 -27.38 6.12
N GLN A 152 -15.83 -26.71 7.04
CA GLN A 152 -16.00 -25.28 7.28
C GLN A 152 -14.89 -24.53 6.52
N LEU A 153 -15.28 -23.73 5.56
CA LEU A 153 -14.36 -22.93 4.75
C LEU A 153 -14.37 -21.49 5.26
N ILE A 154 -13.23 -20.96 5.70
CA ILE A 154 -13.08 -19.59 6.09
C ILE A 154 -12.25 -18.88 5.01
N ILE A 155 -12.87 -17.96 4.27
CA ILE A 155 -12.23 -17.25 3.18
C ILE A 155 -11.79 -15.88 3.67
N VAL A 156 -10.48 -15.67 3.81
CA VAL A 156 -9.89 -14.37 4.16
C VAL A 156 -9.62 -13.58 2.88
N LEU A 157 -10.34 -12.48 2.73
CA LEU A 157 -10.28 -11.57 1.59
C LEU A 157 -9.57 -10.27 2.00
N ASP A 158 -8.27 -10.20 1.75
CA ASP A 158 -7.49 -8.99 2.04
C ASP A 158 -7.65 -7.98 0.89
N GLU A 159 -7.91 -6.71 1.22
CA GLU A 159 -8.34 -5.65 0.29
C GLU A 159 -9.64 -6.02 -0.44
N ILE A 160 -10.65 -6.45 0.30
CA ILE A 160 -11.95 -6.92 -0.21
C ILE A 160 -12.64 -5.90 -1.13
N ASP A 161 -12.39 -4.61 -0.93
CA ASP A 161 -12.88 -3.50 -1.76
C ASP A 161 -12.32 -3.49 -3.21
N MET A 162 -11.36 -4.35 -3.53
CA MET A 162 -10.83 -4.54 -4.88
C MET A 162 -11.61 -5.58 -5.70
N ILE A 163 -12.57 -6.28 -5.11
CA ILE A 163 -13.37 -7.29 -5.81
C ILE A 163 -14.43 -6.60 -6.67
N LYS A 164 -14.44 -6.91 -7.97
CA LYS A 164 -15.32 -6.27 -8.95
C LYS A 164 -16.78 -6.69 -8.85
N ASP A 165 -17.01 -7.94 -8.49
CA ASP A 165 -18.32 -8.61 -8.40
C ASP A 165 -18.60 -9.11 -6.98
N LEU A 166 -18.33 -8.23 -5.99
CA LEU A 166 -18.42 -8.59 -4.57
C LEU A 166 -19.84 -8.94 -4.14
N ASP A 167 -20.83 -8.17 -4.54
CA ASP A 167 -22.24 -8.48 -4.22
C ASP A 167 -22.64 -9.88 -4.71
N GLU A 168 -22.23 -10.22 -5.94
CA GLU A 168 -22.45 -11.53 -6.52
C GLU A 168 -21.67 -12.63 -5.76
N LEU A 169 -20.46 -12.34 -5.29
CA LEU A 169 -19.70 -13.27 -4.47
C LEU A 169 -20.42 -13.55 -3.15
N VAL A 170 -20.81 -12.51 -2.43
CA VAL A 170 -21.51 -12.61 -1.15
C VAL A 170 -22.84 -13.35 -1.31
N TYR A 171 -23.61 -12.99 -2.34
CA TYR A 171 -24.86 -13.70 -2.66
C TYR A 171 -24.62 -15.19 -2.91
N THR A 172 -23.62 -15.54 -3.72
CA THR A 172 -23.31 -16.94 -4.05
C THR A 172 -22.92 -17.74 -2.80
N LEU A 173 -22.10 -17.17 -1.91
CA LEU A 173 -21.67 -17.82 -0.68
C LEU A 173 -22.83 -17.95 0.35
N THR A 174 -23.73 -16.96 0.40
CA THR A 174 -24.94 -17.03 1.23
C THR A 174 -25.83 -18.18 0.76
N ARG A 175 -26.07 -18.29 -0.56
CA ARG A 175 -26.88 -19.39 -1.13
C ARG A 175 -26.23 -20.75 -0.90
N ALA A 176 -24.89 -20.84 -1.03
CA ALA A 176 -24.19 -22.08 -0.73
C ALA A 176 -24.41 -22.53 0.73
N ASN A 177 -24.47 -21.58 1.67
CA ASN A 177 -24.79 -21.90 3.07
C ASN A 177 -26.23 -22.33 3.27
N ASP A 178 -27.19 -21.79 2.49
CA ASP A 178 -28.60 -22.20 2.57
C ASP A 178 -28.81 -23.65 2.03
N GLU A 179 -28.01 -24.03 1.04
CA GLU A 179 -28.07 -25.39 0.43
C GLU A 179 -27.26 -26.44 1.21
N ALA A 180 -26.29 -26.01 2.03
CA ALA A 180 -25.41 -26.90 2.76
C ALA A 180 -26.11 -27.54 3.98
N VAL A 181 -26.05 -28.88 4.11
CA VAL A 181 -26.64 -29.60 5.21
C VAL A 181 -25.77 -29.62 6.47
N SER A 182 -24.43 -29.62 6.32
CA SER A 182 -23.53 -29.91 7.45
C SER A 182 -22.32 -28.98 7.57
N GLY A 183 -21.82 -28.46 6.49
CA GLY A 183 -20.68 -27.50 6.50
C GLY A 183 -21.10 -26.09 6.19
N GLY A 184 -20.14 -25.25 5.89
CA GLY A 184 -20.43 -23.85 5.52
C GLY A 184 -19.24 -23.04 5.07
N VAL A 185 -19.53 -21.83 4.59
CA VAL A 185 -18.51 -20.85 4.17
C VAL A 185 -18.73 -19.57 4.95
N SER A 186 -17.65 -19.01 5.46
CA SER A 186 -17.65 -17.66 6.07
C SER A 186 -16.54 -16.79 5.47
N ILE A 187 -16.73 -15.48 5.56
CA ILE A 187 -15.84 -14.47 5.02
C ILE A 187 -15.20 -13.68 6.16
N ILE A 188 -13.86 -13.53 6.12
CA ILE A 188 -13.15 -12.50 6.86
C ILE A 188 -12.68 -11.47 5.82
N GLY A 189 -13.37 -10.34 5.73
CA GLY A 189 -13.02 -9.25 4.82
C GLY A 189 -12.14 -8.23 5.51
N ILE A 190 -11.04 -7.81 4.85
CA ILE A 190 -10.15 -6.76 5.34
C ILE A 190 -10.21 -5.60 4.37
N SER A 191 -10.55 -4.40 4.87
CA SER A 191 -10.55 -3.16 4.06
C SER A 191 -9.83 -2.02 4.76
N ASN A 192 -9.23 -1.15 3.94
CA ASN A 192 -8.65 0.12 4.40
C ASN A 192 -9.68 1.27 4.35
N LYS A 193 -10.87 1.05 3.75
CA LYS A 193 -11.89 2.07 3.51
C LYS A 193 -13.13 1.79 4.36
N LEU A 194 -13.47 2.69 5.26
CA LEU A 194 -14.73 2.62 6.01
C LEU A 194 -15.97 2.80 5.09
N SER A 195 -15.84 3.63 4.06
CA SER A 195 -16.90 3.90 3.07
C SER A 195 -17.21 2.72 2.15
N PHE A 196 -16.41 1.67 2.18
CA PHE A 196 -16.65 0.43 1.44
C PHE A 196 -18.06 -0.15 1.71
N LYS A 197 -18.55 -0.02 2.95
CA LYS A 197 -19.88 -0.45 3.38
C LYS A 197 -21.01 0.17 2.55
N ASP A 198 -20.83 1.44 2.15
CA ASP A 198 -21.87 2.22 1.46
C ASP A 198 -21.99 1.85 -0.03
N ALA A 199 -20.96 1.19 -0.57
CA ALA A 199 -20.93 0.71 -1.97
C ALA A 199 -21.65 -0.63 -2.18
N LEU A 200 -21.99 -1.36 -1.09
CA LEU A 200 -22.63 -2.66 -1.16
C LEU A 200 -24.15 -2.54 -1.26
N ASP A 201 -24.77 -3.46 -1.98
CA ASP A 201 -26.22 -3.59 -1.93
C ASP A 201 -26.70 -3.97 -0.50
N PRO A 202 -27.96 -3.62 -0.13
CA PRO A 202 -28.46 -3.85 1.24
C PRO A 202 -28.44 -5.32 1.66
N ARG A 203 -28.60 -6.29 0.75
CA ARG A 203 -28.62 -7.72 1.05
C ARG A 203 -27.20 -8.21 1.32
N SER A 204 -26.25 -7.90 0.43
CA SER A 204 -24.84 -8.22 0.61
C SER A 204 -24.30 -7.60 1.88
N ARG A 205 -24.68 -6.34 2.17
CA ARG A 205 -24.29 -5.69 3.41
C ARG A 205 -24.82 -6.43 4.64
N SER A 206 -26.10 -6.80 4.67
CA SER A 206 -26.68 -7.54 5.78
C SER A 206 -26.01 -8.90 6.01
N SER A 207 -25.67 -9.63 4.94
CA SER A 207 -25.02 -10.93 5.02
C SER A 207 -23.54 -10.85 5.39
N LEU A 208 -22.82 -9.82 4.93
CA LEU A 208 -21.38 -9.68 5.14
C LEU A 208 -21.03 -9.09 6.50
N TYR A 209 -21.87 -8.20 7.03
CA TYR A 209 -21.59 -7.44 8.27
C TYR A 209 -22.25 -8.07 9.50
N GLU A 210 -21.98 -9.34 9.75
CA GLU A 210 -22.40 -10.01 10.98
C GLU A 210 -21.59 -9.52 12.20
N THR A 211 -20.31 -9.25 11.99
CA THR A 211 -19.38 -8.71 13.00
C THR A 211 -18.43 -7.72 12.36
N GLU A 212 -18.14 -6.61 13.06
CA GLU A 212 -17.19 -5.59 12.61
C GLU A 212 -16.08 -5.42 13.65
N LEU A 213 -14.83 -5.35 13.19
CA LEU A 213 -13.65 -5.17 14.04
C LEU A 213 -12.80 -4.01 13.52
N ILE A 214 -12.54 -3.03 14.39
CA ILE A 214 -11.80 -1.84 14.04
C ILE A 214 -10.36 -1.94 14.55
N PHE A 215 -9.41 -1.63 13.66
CA PHE A 215 -7.98 -1.50 13.97
C PHE A 215 -7.60 -0.02 14.01
N PRO A 216 -7.51 0.59 15.20
CA PRO A 216 -7.12 1.98 15.32
C PRO A 216 -5.65 2.17 14.91
N PRO A 217 -5.28 3.38 14.41
CA PRO A 217 -3.88 3.75 14.21
C PRO A 217 -3.08 3.60 15.51
N TYR A 218 -1.79 3.28 15.38
CA TYR A 218 -0.92 3.18 16.55
C TYR A 218 -0.57 4.57 17.10
N THR A 219 -0.53 4.68 18.42
CA THR A 219 -0.01 5.85 19.12
C THR A 219 1.53 5.88 19.09
N SER A 220 2.13 7.04 19.42
CA SER A 220 3.60 7.16 19.52
C SER A 220 4.21 6.15 20.49
N GLU A 221 3.61 5.96 21.66
CA GLU A 221 4.08 4.99 22.66
C GLU A 221 4.00 3.55 22.17
N GLN A 222 2.94 3.21 21.44
CA GLN A 222 2.78 1.90 20.84
C GLN A 222 3.83 1.65 19.76
N LEU A 223 4.07 2.65 18.90
CA LEU A 223 5.10 2.59 17.87
C LEU A 223 6.50 2.46 18.47
N GLN A 224 6.83 3.18 19.55
CA GLN A 224 8.11 3.03 20.25
C GLN A 224 8.35 1.57 20.68
N LYS A 225 7.35 0.92 21.26
CA LYS A 225 7.47 -0.49 21.69
C LYS A 225 7.58 -1.45 20.49
N ILE A 226 6.81 -1.21 19.44
CA ILE A 226 6.91 -1.99 18.19
C ILE A 226 8.30 -1.84 17.57
N LEU A 227 8.83 -0.61 17.47
CA LEU A 227 10.15 -0.34 16.92
C LEU A 227 11.25 -0.97 17.80
N SER A 228 11.16 -0.84 19.12
CA SER A 228 12.14 -1.44 20.05
C SER A 228 12.22 -2.95 19.89
N GLN A 229 11.09 -3.64 19.73
CA GLN A 229 11.06 -5.07 19.44
C GLN A 229 11.76 -5.41 18.13
N ARG A 230 11.52 -4.62 17.08
CA ARG A 230 12.13 -4.82 15.77
C ARG A 230 13.62 -4.50 15.75
N ILE A 231 14.05 -3.50 16.52
CA ILE A 231 15.46 -3.14 16.67
C ILE A 231 16.22 -4.28 17.32
N HIS A 232 15.68 -4.87 18.38
CA HIS A 232 16.32 -6.02 19.04
C HIS A 232 16.64 -7.16 18.07
N ASP A 233 15.73 -7.45 17.15
CA ASP A 233 15.91 -8.56 16.19
C ASP A 233 16.66 -8.12 14.93
N GLY A 234 16.52 -6.88 14.48
CA GLY A 234 16.99 -6.36 13.20
C GLY A 234 18.34 -5.66 13.24
N PHE A 235 18.70 -5.05 14.37
CA PHE A 235 19.92 -4.29 14.52
C PHE A 235 20.92 -4.98 15.46
N LYS A 236 22.19 -4.59 15.40
CA LYS A 236 23.19 -4.94 16.40
C LYS A 236 22.92 -4.22 17.73
N GLU A 237 23.38 -4.77 18.82
CA GLU A 237 23.20 -4.18 20.14
C GLU A 237 23.76 -2.75 20.20
N ASN A 238 23.01 -1.84 20.82
CA ASN A 238 23.38 -0.43 21.01
C ASN A 238 23.66 0.34 19.70
N SER A 239 23.15 -0.12 18.56
CA SER A 239 23.34 0.56 17.26
C SER A 239 22.23 1.55 16.89
N VAL A 240 21.22 1.72 17.71
CA VAL A 240 20.15 2.73 17.55
C VAL A 240 19.98 3.50 18.85
N GLU A 241 20.01 4.83 18.78
CA GLU A 241 19.81 5.68 19.94
C GLU A 241 18.33 5.73 20.36
N PRO A 242 18.01 5.79 21.66
CA PRO A 242 16.62 5.89 22.13
C PRO A 242 15.90 7.12 21.59
N SER A 243 16.60 8.24 21.40
CA SER A 243 16.05 9.46 20.79
C SER A 243 15.60 9.23 19.36
N ALA A 244 16.37 8.52 18.54
CA ALA A 244 16.01 8.17 17.16
C ALA A 244 14.73 7.30 17.10
N ILE A 245 14.54 6.37 18.05
CA ILE A 245 13.32 5.57 18.16
C ILE A 245 12.12 6.47 18.48
N ASN A 246 12.30 7.36 19.46
CA ASN A 246 11.26 8.29 19.90
C ASN A 246 10.86 9.24 18.74
N LEU A 247 11.84 9.77 18.02
CA LEU A 247 11.61 10.65 16.88
C LEU A 247 10.87 9.93 15.75
N ALA A 248 11.31 8.74 15.35
CA ALA A 248 10.65 7.95 14.31
C ALA A 248 9.19 7.61 14.69
N ALA A 249 8.94 7.24 15.94
CA ALA A 249 7.61 6.97 16.46
C ALA A 249 6.72 8.22 16.48
N ALA A 250 7.26 9.38 16.91
CA ALA A 250 6.53 10.64 16.98
C ALA A 250 6.14 11.14 15.59
N ILE A 251 7.09 11.14 14.63
CA ILE A 251 6.82 11.49 13.23
C ILE A 251 5.69 10.61 12.67
N THR A 252 5.82 9.30 12.83
CA THR A 252 4.83 8.35 12.29
C THR A 252 3.46 8.51 12.93
N ALA A 253 3.38 8.67 14.25
CA ALA A 253 2.11 8.86 14.95
C ALA A 253 1.38 10.13 14.50
N ARG A 254 2.14 11.21 14.26
CA ARG A 254 1.60 12.48 13.78
C ARG A 254 1.03 12.39 12.35
N GLU A 255 1.69 11.63 11.48
CA GLU A 255 1.30 11.54 10.07
C GLU A 255 0.17 10.53 9.84
N SER A 256 0.32 9.31 10.32
CA SER A 256 -0.60 8.22 9.96
C SER A 256 -0.85 7.18 11.04
N GLY A 257 0.08 7.00 11.97
CA GLY A 257 0.08 5.86 12.90
C GLY A 257 0.34 4.51 12.23
N ASP A 258 1.02 4.51 11.06
CA ASP A 258 1.34 3.34 10.24
C ASP A 258 2.67 2.70 10.68
N ALA A 259 2.62 1.50 11.28
CA ALA A 259 3.83 0.80 11.72
C ALA A 259 4.78 0.44 10.56
N ARG A 260 4.27 0.26 9.32
CA ARG A 260 5.12 -0.02 8.14
C ARG A 260 5.96 1.20 7.78
N TYR A 261 5.35 2.39 7.87
CA TYR A 261 6.07 3.65 7.67
C TYR A 261 7.18 3.82 8.70
N ALA A 262 6.88 3.58 10.00
CA ALA A 262 7.87 3.65 11.07
C ALA A 262 9.06 2.69 10.85
N LEU A 263 8.79 1.46 10.43
CA LEU A 263 9.81 0.46 10.13
C LEU A 263 10.65 0.84 8.91
N LYS A 264 10.01 1.36 7.84
CA LYS A 264 10.70 1.83 6.63
C LYS A 264 11.60 3.02 6.97
N LEU A 265 11.10 3.95 7.79
CA LEU A 265 11.86 5.11 8.26
C LEU A 265 13.11 4.69 9.03
N LEU A 266 12.97 3.77 9.98
CA LEU A 266 14.08 3.26 10.77
C LEU A 266 15.10 2.48 9.92
N MET A 267 14.63 1.68 8.97
CA MET A 267 15.50 0.97 8.03
C MET A 267 16.33 1.96 7.19
N LYS A 268 15.68 3.00 6.64
CA LYS A 268 16.37 4.03 5.86
C LYS A 268 17.32 4.89 6.69
N ALA A 269 17.00 5.16 7.95
CA ALA A 269 17.90 5.82 8.89
C ALA A 269 19.17 4.97 9.14
N GLY A 270 18.99 3.65 9.30
CA GLY A 270 20.09 2.72 9.42
C GLY A 270 20.99 2.68 8.19
N GLU A 271 20.39 2.60 6.99
CA GLU A 271 21.13 2.66 5.71
C GLU A 271 21.91 3.99 5.58
N ALA A 272 21.33 5.12 6.01
CA ALA A 272 21.98 6.43 5.98
C ALA A 272 23.16 6.51 6.96
N ALA A 273 23.03 5.96 8.16
CA ALA A 273 24.10 5.87 9.14
C ALA A 273 25.27 5.00 8.63
N GLU A 274 24.98 3.85 8.00
CA GLU A 274 26.02 3.01 7.38
C GLU A 274 26.77 3.74 6.27
N GLN A 275 26.05 4.48 5.39
CA GLN A 275 26.67 5.27 4.32
C GLN A 275 27.63 6.32 4.86
N LYS A 276 27.32 6.90 6.04
CA LYS A 276 28.18 7.87 6.73
C LYS A 276 29.27 7.22 7.57
N GLY A 277 29.36 5.88 7.62
CA GLY A 277 30.31 5.14 8.45
C GLY A 277 30.04 5.25 9.97
N LYS A 278 28.83 5.65 10.37
CA LYS A 278 28.43 5.71 11.78
C LYS A 278 28.25 4.31 12.35
N LYS A 279 28.46 4.16 13.66
CA LYS A 279 28.19 2.92 14.40
C LYS A 279 26.81 2.88 15.03
N LYS A 280 26.14 4.05 15.08
CA LYS A 280 24.80 4.21 15.67
C LYS A 280 23.94 5.10 14.79
N VAL A 281 22.65 4.81 14.79
CA VAL A 281 21.60 5.65 14.21
C VAL A 281 21.19 6.70 15.23
N ASP A 282 21.21 7.95 14.85
CA ASP A 282 20.77 9.11 15.62
C ASP A 282 19.60 9.85 15.00
N ASP A 283 19.17 10.94 15.62
CA ASP A 283 18.03 11.76 15.16
C ASP A 283 18.26 12.38 13.79
N GLU A 284 19.50 12.80 13.47
CA GLU A 284 19.82 13.37 12.15
C GLU A 284 19.64 12.35 11.02
N ASP A 285 19.94 11.08 11.30
CA ASP A 285 19.75 10.00 10.32
C ASP A 285 18.28 9.70 10.11
N VAL A 286 17.44 9.82 11.14
CA VAL A 286 15.97 9.69 11.03
C VAL A 286 15.39 10.84 10.23
N ASP A 287 15.80 12.09 10.46
CA ASP A 287 15.32 13.25 9.70
C ASP A 287 15.74 13.18 8.22
N ALA A 288 16.99 12.78 7.95
CA ALA A 288 17.47 12.56 6.59
C ALA A 288 16.70 11.41 5.89
N ALA A 289 16.38 10.35 6.63
CA ALA A 289 15.62 9.22 6.12
C ALA A 289 14.17 9.59 5.82
N ARG A 290 13.56 10.47 6.61
CA ARG A 290 12.18 10.94 6.41
C ARG A 290 11.98 11.49 5.01
N GLN A 291 12.84 12.40 4.55
CA GLN A 291 12.75 12.98 3.22
C GLN A 291 12.83 11.91 2.12
N LYS A 292 13.75 10.92 2.27
CA LYS A 292 13.88 9.83 1.32
C LYS A 292 12.64 8.92 1.30
N VAL A 293 12.07 8.61 2.47
CA VAL A 293 10.87 7.77 2.57
C VAL A 293 9.65 8.45 1.96
N GLU A 294 9.49 9.75 2.14
CA GLU A 294 8.41 10.54 1.52
C GLU A 294 8.52 10.49 -0.02
N ILE A 295 9.73 10.66 -0.56
CA ILE A 295 9.97 10.55 -2.01
C ILE A 295 9.69 9.13 -2.51
N ASP A 296 10.17 8.09 -1.81
CA ASP A 296 9.94 6.69 -2.19
C ASP A 296 8.44 6.33 -2.20
N LEU A 297 7.69 6.76 -1.20
CA LEU A 297 6.23 6.53 -1.12
C LEU A 297 5.48 7.27 -2.24
N THR A 298 5.89 8.50 -2.53
CA THR A 298 5.35 9.26 -3.64
C THR A 298 5.65 8.55 -4.97
N ALA A 299 6.87 8.05 -5.16
CA ALA A 299 7.25 7.29 -6.34
C ALA A 299 6.45 5.99 -6.47
N GLU A 300 6.28 5.23 -5.39
CA GLU A 300 5.45 4.03 -5.37
C GLU A 300 4.00 4.35 -5.80
N THR A 301 3.42 5.43 -5.27
CA THR A 301 2.06 5.87 -5.63
C THR A 301 1.98 6.25 -7.10
N ILE A 302 2.89 7.09 -7.60
CA ILE A 302 2.92 7.55 -9.00
C ILE A 302 3.10 6.37 -9.96
N ASN A 303 3.95 5.40 -9.61
CA ASN A 303 4.23 4.21 -10.44
C ASN A 303 2.99 3.32 -10.64
N THR A 304 2.02 3.36 -9.72
CA THR A 304 0.77 2.60 -9.83
C THR A 304 -0.30 3.32 -10.66
N LEU A 305 -0.11 4.61 -10.96
CA LEU A 305 -1.08 5.40 -11.70
C LEU A 305 -1.18 4.95 -13.17
N PRO A 306 -2.39 4.96 -13.74
CA PRO A 306 -2.55 4.86 -15.19
C PRO A 306 -1.82 6.01 -15.90
N GLU A 307 -1.35 5.75 -17.10
CA GLU A 307 -0.51 6.68 -17.86
C GLU A 307 -1.10 8.09 -18.01
N MET A 308 -2.42 8.21 -18.26
CA MET A 308 -3.05 9.52 -18.40
C MET A 308 -3.04 10.34 -17.13
N HIS A 309 -3.15 9.70 -15.95
CA HIS A 309 -3.01 10.36 -14.65
C HIS A 309 -1.58 10.85 -14.45
N GLN A 310 -0.57 10.06 -14.83
CA GLN A 310 0.83 10.47 -14.77
C GLN A 310 1.11 11.67 -15.68
N ILE A 311 0.52 11.74 -16.87
CA ILE A 311 0.65 12.88 -17.78
C ILE A 311 0.03 14.14 -17.18
N VAL A 312 -1.16 14.05 -16.56
CA VAL A 312 -1.79 15.16 -15.84
C VAL A 312 -0.90 15.63 -14.68
N LEU A 313 -0.42 14.70 -13.89
CA LEU A 313 0.44 15.01 -12.73
C LEU A 313 1.77 15.67 -13.17
N TYR A 314 2.38 15.16 -14.26
CA TYR A 314 3.57 15.78 -14.86
C TYR A 314 3.31 17.21 -15.35
N ALA A 315 2.18 17.44 -16.02
CA ALA A 315 1.81 18.77 -16.50
C ALA A 315 1.65 19.77 -15.33
N ILE A 316 1.01 19.34 -14.25
CA ILE A 316 0.87 20.15 -13.02
C ILE A 316 2.25 20.43 -12.41
N ALA A 317 3.11 19.43 -12.26
CA ALA A 317 4.45 19.57 -11.69
C ALA A 317 5.32 20.49 -12.55
N SER A 318 5.34 20.30 -13.87
CA SER A 318 6.07 21.13 -14.80
C SER A 318 5.63 22.59 -14.76
N LEU A 319 4.32 22.81 -14.65
CA LEU A 319 3.77 24.17 -14.55
C LEU A 319 4.10 24.81 -13.20
N SER A 320 4.09 24.04 -12.10
CA SER A 320 4.50 24.52 -10.77
C SER A 320 5.97 24.96 -10.74
N MET A 321 6.86 24.26 -11.46
CA MET A 321 8.29 24.63 -11.56
C MET A 321 8.52 25.86 -12.42
N ASN A 322 7.78 26.01 -13.54
CA ASN A 322 7.98 27.09 -14.51
C ASN A 322 7.22 28.38 -14.14
N GLY A 323 6.36 28.32 -13.14
CA GLY A 323 5.46 29.39 -12.72
C GLY A 323 4.23 29.53 -13.61
N SER A 324 3.11 29.88 -13.00
CA SER A 324 1.86 30.17 -13.70
C SER A 324 1.96 31.48 -14.49
N ARG A 325 1.49 31.49 -15.73
CA ARG A 325 1.41 32.73 -16.55
C ARG A 325 0.38 33.69 -15.99
N TYR A 326 -0.66 33.17 -15.34
CA TYR A 326 -1.77 33.96 -14.79
C TYR A 326 -1.47 34.54 -13.40
N SER A 327 -0.52 33.98 -12.64
CA SER A 327 -0.09 34.54 -11.34
C SER A 327 0.50 35.95 -11.49
N ARG A 328 1.10 36.26 -12.64
CA ARG A 328 1.63 37.60 -12.96
C ARG A 328 0.55 38.64 -13.28
N LEU A 329 -0.69 38.24 -13.54
CA LEU A 329 -1.81 39.11 -13.87
C LEU A 329 -2.63 39.53 -12.64
N MET A 330 -2.29 39.01 -11.48
CA MET A 330 -2.99 39.23 -10.21
C MET A 330 -2.11 39.97 -9.19
N GLU A 331 -1.44 41.06 -9.63
CA GLU A 331 -0.84 42.00 -8.69
C GLU A 331 -1.96 42.62 -7.82
N GLY A 332 -2.05 42.13 -6.55
CA GLY A 332 -3.00 42.68 -5.58
C GLY A 332 -3.99 41.67 -4.94
N VAL A 333 -4.00 40.40 -5.36
CA VAL A 333 -4.69 39.33 -4.64
C VAL A 333 -3.63 38.47 -3.95
N GLU A 334 -3.66 38.41 -2.61
CA GLU A 334 -2.85 37.44 -1.85
C GLU A 334 -3.32 36.03 -2.24
N THR A 335 -2.80 35.50 -3.35
CA THR A 335 -2.86 34.07 -3.63
C THR A 335 -1.77 33.45 -2.79
N GLU A 336 -2.14 32.58 -1.85
CA GLU A 336 -1.17 31.76 -1.14
C GLU A 336 -0.24 31.11 -2.18
N ASP A 337 1.06 31.17 -1.94
CA ASP A 337 2.09 30.70 -2.86
C ASP A 337 1.86 29.23 -3.29
N GLY A 338 1.89 28.97 -4.59
CA GLY A 338 1.94 27.62 -5.15
C GLY A 338 0.63 27.05 -5.75
N PHE A 339 -0.44 27.85 -5.88
CA PHE A 339 -1.66 27.42 -6.57
C PHE A 339 -1.61 27.69 -8.09
N LEU A 340 -2.12 26.74 -8.86
CA LEU A 340 -2.28 26.78 -10.30
C LEU A 340 -3.76 26.81 -10.68
N PHE A 341 -4.09 27.46 -11.78
CA PHE A 341 -5.44 27.43 -12.33
C PHE A 341 -5.67 26.14 -13.12
N SER A 342 -6.80 25.47 -12.88
CA SER A 342 -7.17 24.22 -13.55
C SER A 342 -7.18 24.34 -15.09
N GLY A 343 -7.56 25.49 -15.63
CA GLY A 343 -7.53 25.76 -17.08
C GLY A 343 -6.12 25.75 -17.63
N GLU A 344 -5.16 26.41 -16.97
CA GLU A 344 -3.76 26.46 -17.36
C GLU A 344 -3.10 25.08 -17.27
N ALA A 345 -3.41 24.32 -16.21
CA ALA A 345 -2.93 22.96 -16.05
C ALA A 345 -3.50 22.02 -17.13
N TYR A 346 -4.74 22.24 -17.57
CA TYR A 346 -5.33 21.50 -18.70
C TYR A 346 -4.62 21.82 -20.03
N GLU A 347 -4.32 23.08 -20.31
CA GLU A 347 -3.55 23.48 -21.51
C GLU A 347 -2.16 22.82 -21.53
N GLU A 348 -1.47 22.78 -20.38
CA GLU A 348 -0.16 22.14 -20.29
C GLU A 348 -0.27 20.61 -20.44
N TYR A 349 -1.34 20.00 -19.92
CA TYR A 349 -1.66 18.59 -20.17
C TYR A 349 -1.87 18.30 -21.67
N GLU A 350 -2.63 19.14 -22.41
CA GLU A 350 -2.81 18.97 -23.86
C GLU A 350 -1.49 19.09 -24.63
N LYS A 351 -0.63 20.05 -24.27
CA LYS A 351 0.71 20.19 -24.85
C LYS A 351 1.59 18.97 -24.58
N THR A 352 1.55 18.46 -23.34
CA THR A 352 2.31 17.27 -22.95
C THR A 352 1.84 16.03 -23.71
N CYS A 353 0.53 15.85 -23.86
CA CYS A 353 -0.02 14.80 -24.72
C CYS A 353 0.48 14.92 -26.17
N GLY A 354 0.51 16.13 -26.72
CA GLY A 354 1.04 16.39 -28.07
C GLY A 354 2.51 15.99 -28.23
N LYS A 355 3.35 16.34 -27.25
CA LYS A 355 4.78 15.92 -27.22
C LYS A 355 4.93 14.41 -27.18
N LEU A 356 4.08 13.72 -26.45
CA LEU A 356 4.07 12.26 -26.33
C LEU A 356 3.34 11.56 -27.49
N LYS A 357 2.85 12.29 -28.49
CA LYS A 357 2.05 11.78 -29.63
C LYS A 357 0.79 11.03 -29.16
N LYS A 358 0.17 11.49 -28.06
CA LYS A 358 -1.05 10.95 -27.49
C LYS A 358 -2.21 11.90 -27.67
N LYS A 359 -3.42 11.34 -27.74
CA LYS A 359 -4.64 12.16 -27.81
C LYS A 359 -5.07 12.57 -26.41
N ALA A 360 -5.09 13.87 -26.14
CA ALA A 360 -5.63 14.40 -24.89
C ALA A 360 -7.11 14.00 -24.74
N ARG A 361 -7.50 13.70 -23.52
CA ARG A 361 -8.91 13.45 -23.16
C ARG A 361 -9.62 14.77 -22.89
N SER A 362 -10.96 14.74 -22.98
CA SER A 362 -11.78 15.93 -22.74
C SER A 362 -11.64 16.47 -21.31
N LEU A 363 -12.02 17.74 -21.12
CA LEU A 363 -12.02 18.42 -19.82
C LEU A 363 -12.80 17.65 -18.73
N ARG A 364 -13.85 16.90 -19.11
CA ARG A 364 -14.60 16.05 -18.17
C ARG A 364 -13.71 14.95 -17.60
N TRP A 365 -13.00 14.21 -18.44
CA TRP A 365 -12.06 13.16 -18.03
C TRP A 365 -10.87 13.72 -17.23
N TYR A 366 -10.38 14.90 -17.64
CA TYR A 366 -9.33 15.57 -16.91
C TYR A 366 -9.76 15.90 -15.47
N LYS A 367 -11.00 16.35 -15.25
CA LYS A 367 -11.54 16.59 -13.89
C LYS A 367 -11.64 15.30 -13.08
N GLU A 368 -12.00 14.18 -13.70
CA GLU A 368 -12.00 12.88 -13.02
C GLU A 368 -10.57 12.47 -12.62
N TYR A 369 -9.59 12.66 -13.50
CA TYR A 369 -8.18 12.41 -13.15
C TYR A 369 -7.69 13.31 -11.99
N LEU A 370 -8.11 14.55 -11.93
CA LEU A 370 -7.80 15.43 -10.80
C LEU A 370 -8.41 14.90 -9.49
N ASN A 371 -9.65 14.45 -9.51
CA ASN A 371 -10.30 13.86 -8.33
C ASN A 371 -9.56 12.59 -7.86
N ASP A 372 -9.16 11.74 -8.79
CA ASP A 372 -8.39 10.54 -8.46
C ASP A 372 -7.03 10.89 -7.83
N LEU A 373 -6.32 11.88 -8.41
CA LEU A 373 -5.06 12.37 -7.86
C LEU A 373 -5.22 13.02 -6.49
N GLU A 374 -6.34 13.72 -6.25
CA GLU A 374 -6.68 14.30 -4.95
C GLU A 374 -6.99 13.22 -3.90
N MET A 375 -7.75 12.19 -4.25
CA MET A 375 -7.99 11.05 -3.37
C MET A 375 -6.70 10.34 -2.95
N LEU A 376 -5.69 10.36 -3.82
CA LEU A 376 -4.37 9.80 -3.53
C LEU A 376 -3.44 10.77 -2.77
N GLY A 377 -3.90 11.99 -2.50
CA GLY A 377 -3.11 13.01 -1.80
C GLY A 377 -1.95 13.60 -2.64
N LEU A 378 -1.95 13.39 -3.95
CA LEU A 378 -0.92 13.90 -4.85
C LEU A 378 -1.17 15.36 -5.26
N VAL A 379 -2.44 15.77 -5.27
CA VAL A 379 -2.86 17.16 -5.47
C VAL A 379 -3.93 17.53 -4.44
N THR A 380 -4.13 18.82 -4.24
CA THR A 380 -5.27 19.38 -3.49
C THR A 380 -6.00 20.34 -4.42
N THR A 381 -7.33 20.26 -4.44
CA THR A 381 -8.16 21.15 -5.25
C THR A 381 -9.04 22.02 -4.36
N THR A 382 -9.15 23.31 -4.69
CA THR A 382 -10.01 24.26 -4.00
C THR A 382 -10.78 25.11 -5.00
N PRO A 383 -12.08 25.40 -4.78
CA PRO A 383 -12.80 26.32 -5.64
C PRO A 383 -12.23 27.73 -5.45
N SER A 384 -12.12 28.50 -6.54
CA SER A 384 -11.65 29.90 -6.47
C SER A 384 -12.62 30.74 -5.63
N SER A 385 -12.08 31.57 -4.73
CA SER A 385 -12.85 32.51 -3.91
C SER A 385 -13.36 33.72 -4.72
N LYS A 386 -14.29 34.51 -4.10
CA LYS A 386 -14.78 35.78 -4.66
C LYS A 386 -13.62 36.73 -4.95
N GLY A 387 -13.38 37.06 -6.22
CA GLY A 387 -12.31 37.96 -6.67
C GLY A 387 -11.69 37.55 -8.00
N VAL A 388 -11.83 36.28 -8.37
CA VAL A 388 -11.40 35.77 -9.69
C VAL A 388 -12.61 35.79 -10.64
N ARG A 389 -12.49 36.46 -11.79
CA ARG A 389 -13.55 36.43 -12.81
C ARG A 389 -13.75 35.00 -13.32
N GLY A 390 -14.88 34.36 -12.98
CA GLY A 390 -15.26 33.02 -13.36
C GLY A 390 -15.05 31.97 -12.25
N HIS A 391 -15.86 30.90 -12.28
CA HIS A 391 -15.67 29.72 -11.40
C HIS A 391 -14.52 28.87 -11.95
N THR A 392 -13.37 28.88 -11.30
CA THR A 392 -12.25 28.00 -11.62
C THR A 392 -11.84 27.17 -10.41
N THR A 393 -11.16 26.06 -10.64
CA THR A 393 -10.56 25.24 -9.58
C THR A 393 -9.10 25.60 -9.48
N LEU A 394 -8.62 25.83 -8.26
CA LEU A 394 -7.21 26.01 -7.94
C LEU A 394 -6.62 24.65 -7.58
N ILE A 395 -5.43 24.36 -8.07
CA ILE A 395 -4.72 23.09 -7.89
C ILE A 395 -3.38 23.38 -7.22
N ARG A 396 -3.05 22.59 -6.20
CA ARG A 396 -1.74 22.60 -5.54
C ARG A 396 -1.18 21.19 -5.50
N LEU A 397 0.12 21.02 -5.74
CA LEU A 397 0.79 19.75 -5.51
C LEU A 397 0.90 19.45 -4.01
N GLY A 398 0.68 18.20 -3.64
CA GLY A 398 0.89 17.70 -2.28
C GLY A 398 2.36 17.42 -1.97
N GLN A 399 3.22 17.39 -2.99
CA GLN A 399 4.64 17.05 -2.91
C GLN A 399 5.49 18.08 -3.65
N LYS A 400 6.82 18.02 -3.48
CA LYS A 400 7.74 18.93 -4.19
C LYS A 400 7.63 18.75 -5.71
N PRO A 401 7.47 19.82 -6.47
CA PRO A 401 7.30 19.74 -7.92
C PRO A 401 8.46 19.04 -8.64
N GLU A 402 9.70 19.22 -8.16
CA GLU A 402 10.90 18.62 -8.72
C GLU A 402 10.83 17.08 -8.63
N ASP A 403 10.53 16.56 -7.46
CA ASP A 403 10.46 15.11 -7.19
C ASP A 403 9.37 14.46 -8.06
N VAL A 404 8.17 15.07 -8.11
CA VAL A 404 7.05 14.59 -8.94
C VAL A 404 7.40 14.62 -10.42
N CYS A 405 8.07 15.70 -10.87
CA CYS A 405 8.48 15.87 -12.26
C CYS A 405 9.50 14.78 -12.67
N ASP A 406 10.50 14.52 -11.83
CA ASP A 406 11.55 13.53 -12.12
C ASP A 406 11.00 12.10 -12.16
N ILE A 407 10.11 11.74 -11.22
CA ILE A 407 9.47 10.43 -11.19
C ILE A 407 8.59 10.24 -12.43
N THR A 408 7.74 11.21 -12.75
CA THR A 408 6.83 11.11 -13.90
C THR A 408 7.56 11.16 -15.23
N LYS A 409 8.62 11.97 -15.38
CA LYS A 409 9.49 11.97 -16.57
C LYS A 409 10.07 10.59 -16.84
N LYS A 410 10.64 9.97 -15.79
CA LYS A 410 11.23 8.64 -15.90
C LYS A 410 10.22 7.61 -16.37
N ASN A 411 9.01 7.63 -15.84
CA ASN A 411 7.94 6.69 -16.19
C ASN A 411 7.39 6.91 -17.59
N LEU A 412 7.28 8.17 -18.01
CA LEU A 412 6.72 8.55 -19.31
C LEU A 412 7.78 8.58 -20.43
N PHE A 413 9.05 8.27 -20.11
CA PHE A 413 10.19 8.35 -21.04
C PHE A 413 10.32 9.73 -21.71
N ILE A 414 10.06 10.80 -20.97
CA ILE A 414 10.25 12.18 -21.40
C ILE A 414 11.72 12.53 -21.18
N GLY A 415 12.48 12.71 -22.29
CA GLY A 415 13.87 13.13 -22.29
C GLY A 415 14.05 14.65 -22.06
#